data_40a44a0e2f971e858017d81fc1224a4c
#
_entry.id   40a44a0e2f971e858017d81fc1224a4c
#
_cell.length_a   1.000
_cell.length_b   1.000
_cell.length_c   1.000
_cell.angle_alpha   90.00
_cell.angle_beta   90.00
_cell.angle_gamma   90.00
#
_symmetry.space_group_name_H-M   'P 1'
#
loop_
_entity.id
_entity.type
_entity.pdbx_description
1 polymer ?
#
loop_
_entity_poly.entity_id
_entity_poly.type
_entity_poly.pdbx_seq_one_letter_code
_entity_poly.pdbx_strand_id
1 'polypeptide(L)'
;MDALMLEIKRYIEKNQLICPGDGVVVGLSGGPDSVFLLYALHTLQARMGFTLRAVHVHHGIRGAEADRDEAFSAELCAKLAVPFQAVHVAAPAYAAQHGLSLEEAARILRYEALEAARQQLGQTLAARPSNASVPSSMGA
;
A
#
# COMPACT_ATOMS: atom_id res chain seq x y z
N MET A 1 15.38 17.66 -3.37
CA MET A 1 14.08 17.12 -3.86
C MET A 1 13.77 17.80 -5.18
N ASP A 2 13.43 17.04 -6.19
CA ASP A 2 13.19 17.61 -7.51
C ASP A 2 11.83 18.31 -7.61
N ALA A 3 11.60 19.00 -8.73
CA ALA A 3 10.39 19.80 -8.92
C ALA A 3 9.11 18.96 -8.86
N LEU A 4 9.15 17.73 -9.38
CA LEU A 4 7.99 16.84 -9.38
C LEU A 4 7.62 16.43 -7.95
N MET A 5 8.60 16.06 -7.15
CA MET A 5 8.36 15.69 -5.75
C MET A 5 7.82 16.87 -4.96
N LEU A 6 8.30 18.06 -5.23
CA LEU A 6 7.82 19.27 -4.58
C LEU A 6 6.36 19.58 -4.95
N GLU A 7 6.00 19.38 -6.22
CA GLU A 7 4.59 19.53 -6.66
C GLU A 7 3.69 18.50 -5.98
N ILE A 8 4.11 17.25 -5.90
CA ILE A 8 3.35 16.20 -5.24
C ILE A 8 3.15 16.55 -3.76
N LYS A 9 4.21 16.98 -3.10
CA LYS A 9 4.16 17.40 -1.69
C LYS A 9 3.15 18.52 -1.48
N ARG A 10 3.21 19.56 -2.32
CA ARG A 10 2.28 20.69 -2.23
C ARG A 10 0.83 20.28 -2.47
N TYR A 11 0.61 19.38 -3.42
CA TYR A 11 -0.73 18.87 -3.70
C TYR A 11 -1.29 18.11 -2.50
N ILE A 12 -0.48 17.24 -1.90
CA ILE A 12 -0.87 16.47 -0.73
C ILE A 12 -1.21 17.40 0.45
N GLU A 13 -0.37 18.39 0.70
CA GLU A 13 -0.56 19.34 1.79
C GLU A 13 -1.79 20.23 1.57
N LYS A 14 -1.95 20.75 0.38
CA LYS A 14 -3.08 21.61 0.03
C LYS A 14 -4.42 20.91 0.21
N ASN A 15 -4.49 19.64 -0.18
CA ASN A 15 -5.72 18.87 -0.11
C ASN A 15 -5.83 18.04 1.18
N GLN A 16 -4.87 18.15 2.07
CA GLN A 16 -4.84 17.46 3.37
C GLN A 16 -5.00 15.94 3.24
N LEU A 17 -4.39 15.37 2.21
CA LEU A 17 -4.48 13.93 1.93
C LEU A 17 -3.69 13.10 2.94
N ILE A 18 -2.52 13.60 3.35
CA ILE A 18 -1.67 12.97 4.35
C ILE A 18 -1.21 14.06 5.31
N CYS A 19 -1.39 13.84 6.59
CA CYS A 19 -0.98 14.78 7.63
C CYS A 19 0.15 14.19 8.47
N PRO A 20 0.95 15.03 9.13
CA PRO A 20 1.98 14.53 10.05
C PRO A 20 1.38 13.60 11.08
N GLY A 21 2.03 12.47 11.32
CA GLY A 21 1.57 11.44 12.24
C GLY A 21 0.67 10.38 11.62
N ASP A 22 0.23 10.56 10.38
CA ASP A 22 -0.60 9.58 9.71
C ASP A 22 0.14 8.26 9.46
N GLY A 23 -0.61 7.18 9.37
CA GLY A 23 -0.13 5.91 8.86
C GLY A 23 -0.67 5.69 7.45
N VAL A 24 0.22 5.45 6.51
CA VAL A 24 -0.12 5.29 5.10
C VAL A 24 0.21 3.88 4.64
N VAL A 25 -0.74 3.22 4.00
CA VAL A 25 -0.56 1.91 3.39
C VAL A 25 -0.56 2.07 1.87
N VAL A 26 0.47 1.56 1.22
CA VAL A 26 0.58 1.57 -0.24
C VAL A 26 0.36 0.16 -0.77
N GLY A 27 -0.57 0.01 -1.70
CA GLY A 27 -0.73 -1.23 -2.43
C GLY A 27 0.33 -1.30 -3.54
N LEU A 28 1.22 -2.28 -3.43
CA LEU A 28 2.33 -2.44 -4.36
C LEU A 28 2.06 -3.64 -5.25
N SER A 29 1.72 -3.39 -6.51
CA SER A 29 1.37 -4.44 -7.46
C SER A 29 2.56 -5.00 -8.24
N GLY A 30 3.69 -4.31 -8.20
CA GLY A 30 4.85 -4.64 -9.03
C GLY A 30 4.88 -3.88 -10.36
N GLY A 31 3.79 -3.20 -10.72
CA GLY A 31 3.74 -2.38 -11.91
C GLY A 31 4.37 -1.01 -11.71
N PRO A 32 4.65 -0.28 -12.82
CA PRO A 32 5.38 0.98 -12.74
C PRO A 32 4.68 2.06 -11.92
N ASP A 33 3.35 2.13 -11.98
CA ASP A 33 2.60 3.16 -11.26
C ASP A 33 2.70 2.98 -9.74
N SER A 34 2.56 1.74 -9.26
CA SER A 34 2.65 1.48 -7.83
C SER A 34 4.08 1.65 -7.32
N VAL A 35 5.07 1.30 -8.13
CA VAL A 35 6.48 1.51 -7.80
C VAL A 35 6.79 3.00 -7.70
N PHE A 36 6.31 3.80 -8.63
CA PHE A 36 6.49 5.25 -8.58
C PHE A 36 5.84 5.85 -7.32
N LEU A 37 4.62 5.41 -7.00
CA LEU A 37 3.93 5.88 -5.81
C LEU A 37 4.72 5.55 -4.54
N LEU A 38 5.26 4.34 -4.46
CA LEU A 38 6.08 3.94 -3.32
C LEU A 38 7.32 4.84 -3.18
N TYR A 39 8.04 5.08 -4.28
CA TYR A 39 9.21 5.95 -4.25
C TYR A 39 8.85 7.38 -3.85
N ALA A 40 7.76 7.91 -4.38
CA ALA A 40 7.31 9.25 -4.05
C ALA A 40 7.00 9.38 -2.56
N LEU A 41 6.23 8.45 -2.02
CA LEU A 41 5.88 8.47 -0.60
C LEU A 41 7.07 8.22 0.30
N HIS A 42 7.97 7.33 -0.11
CA HIS A 42 9.21 7.10 0.62
C HIS A 42 10.06 8.37 0.70
N THR A 43 10.18 9.09 -0.42
CA THR A 43 10.93 10.35 -0.47
C THR A 43 10.30 11.40 0.45
N LEU A 44 8.98 11.47 0.51
CA LEU A 44 8.26 12.49 1.28
C LEU A 44 8.10 12.14 2.75
N GLN A 45 8.28 10.88 3.12
CA GLN A 45 7.99 10.38 4.45
C GLN A 45 8.69 11.16 5.55
N ALA A 46 9.99 11.35 5.42
CA ALA A 46 10.77 12.04 6.43
C ALA A 46 10.39 13.52 6.54
N ARG A 47 10.06 14.14 5.41
CA ARG A 47 9.73 15.57 5.37
C ARG A 47 8.34 15.87 5.88
N MET A 48 7.39 14.95 5.68
CA MET A 48 6.00 15.15 6.06
C MET A 48 5.63 14.48 7.39
N GLY A 49 6.48 13.59 7.89
CA GLY A 49 6.29 12.99 9.21
C GLY A 49 5.17 11.97 9.29
N PHE A 50 5.02 11.12 8.27
CA PHE A 50 4.05 10.02 8.32
C PHE A 50 4.77 8.67 8.34
N THR A 51 4.02 7.62 8.73
CA THR A 51 4.50 6.25 8.72
C THR A 51 4.04 5.57 7.43
N LEU A 52 4.92 4.79 6.82
CA LEU A 52 4.64 4.14 5.53
C LEU A 52 4.77 2.63 5.66
N ARG A 53 3.81 1.91 5.10
CA ARG A 53 3.83 0.45 4.98
C ARG A 53 3.38 0.06 3.59
N ALA A 54 4.03 -0.94 3.00
CA ALA A 54 3.65 -1.47 1.70
C ALA A 54 3.00 -2.84 1.85
N VAL A 55 1.99 -3.09 1.04
CA VAL A 55 1.28 -4.37 1.00
C VAL A 55 1.19 -4.83 -0.44
N HIS A 56 1.59 -6.07 -0.69
CA HIS A 56 1.39 -6.73 -1.98
C HIS A 56 0.34 -7.82 -1.80
N VAL A 57 -0.66 -7.83 -2.68
CA VAL A 57 -1.72 -8.85 -2.64
C VAL A 57 -1.49 -9.83 -3.78
N HIS A 58 -1.23 -11.10 -3.40
CA HIS A 58 -1.11 -12.19 -4.35
C HIS A 58 -2.48 -12.85 -4.46
N HIS A 59 -3.03 -12.85 -5.68
CA HIS A 59 -4.43 -13.24 -5.90
C HIS A 59 -4.66 -14.75 -6.02
N GLY A 60 -3.62 -15.56 -5.89
CA GLY A 60 -3.75 -17.01 -5.99
C GLY A 60 -3.96 -17.51 -7.41
N ILE A 61 -3.64 -16.71 -8.40
CA ILE A 61 -3.69 -17.10 -9.80
C ILE A 61 -2.39 -17.79 -10.14
N ARG A 62 -2.48 -18.96 -10.78
CA ARG A 62 -1.29 -19.73 -11.14
C ARG A 62 -0.43 -19.00 -12.15
N GLY A 63 0.88 -19.09 -11.97
CA GLY A 63 1.86 -18.55 -12.87
C GLY A 63 3.05 -17.95 -12.15
N ALA A 64 4.20 -18.01 -12.79
CA ALA A 64 5.44 -17.47 -12.22
C ALA A 64 5.42 -15.95 -12.14
N GLU A 65 4.57 -15.29 -12.91
CA GLU A 65 4.51 -13.83 -12.95
C GLU A 65 4.06 -13.24 -11.61
N ALA A 66 3.02 -13.80 -11.00
CA ALA A 66 2.55 -13.33 -9.70
C ALA A 66 3.60 -13.52 -8.61
N ASP A 67 4.31 -14.64 -8.64
CA ASP A 67 5.39 -14.91 -7.69
C ASP A 67 6.56 -13.95 -7.88
N ARG A 68 6.88 -13.63 -9.13
CA ARG A 68 7.93 -12.65 -9.45
C ARG A 68 7.56 -11.26 -8.97
N ASP A 69 6.31 -10.86 -9.12
CA ASP A 69 5.83 -9.56 -8.65
C ASP A 69 5.93 -9.45 -7.14
N GLU A 70 5.59 -10.50 -6.43
CA GLU A 70 5.73 -10.52 -4.98
C GLU A 70 7.19 -10.43 -4.55
N ALA A 71 8.06 -11.23 -5.17
CA ALA A 71 9.48 -11.21 -4.85
C ALA A 71 10.12 -9.85 -5.16
N PHE A 72 9.77 -9.25 -6.30
CA PHE A 72 10.24 -7.93 -6.68
C PHE A 72 9.79 -6.87 -5.66
N SER A 73 8.53 -6.93 -5.26
CA SER A 73 7.97 -5.99 -4.29
C SER A 73 8.65 -6.09 -2.93
N ALA A 74 8.87 -7.32 -2.46
CA ALA A 74 9.56 -7.57 -1.19
C ALA A 74 11.00 -7.04 -1.23
N GLU A 75 11.71 -7.30 -2.32
CA GLU A 75 13.10 -6.87 -2.47
C GLU A 75 13.21 -5.36 -2.54
N LEU A 76 12.31 -4.72 -3.26
CA LEU A 76 12.29 -3.26 -3.36
C LEU A 76 12.04 -2.61 -1.99
N CYS A 77 11.08 -3.12 -1.24
CA CYS A 77 10.80 -2.61 0.09
C CYS A 77 11.97 -2.82 1.05
N ALA A 78 12.66 -3.96 0.94
CA ALA A 78 13.85 -4.20 1.74
C ALA A 78 14.95 -3.16 1.44
N LYS A 79 15.17 -2.83 0.18
CA LYS A 79 16.14 -1.81 -0.22
C LYS A 79 15.80 -0.42 0.31
N LEU A 80 14.52 -0.10 0.36
CA LEU A 80 14.03 1.20 0.83
C LEU A 80 13.78 1.24 2.33
N ALA A 81 13.97 0.12 3.02
CA ALA A 81 13.66 -0.02 4.45
C ALA A 81 12.20 0.33 4.76
N VAL A 82 11.29 -0.03 3.86
CA VAL A 82 9.84 0.13 4.05
C VAL A 82 9.27 -1.19 4.57
N PRO A 83 8.52 -1.18 5.68
CA PRO A 83 7.85 -2.38 6.15
C PRO A 83 6.93 -2.96 5.07
N PHE A 84 7.02 -4.26 4.86
CA PHE A 84 6.35 -4.94 3.76
C PHE A 84 5.54 -6.13 4.28
N GLN A 85 4.37 -6.32 3.71
CA GLN A 85 3.53 -7.48 3.98
C GLN A 85 3.00 -8.03 2.65
N ALA A 86 3.14 -9.34 2.46
CA ALA A 86 2.48 -10.04 1.36
C ALA A 86 1.22 -10.70 1.91
N VAL A 87 0.10 -10.50 1.23
CA VAL A 87 -1.19 -11.10 1.58
C VAL A 87 -1.61 -12.00 0.44
N HIS A 88 -1.86 -13.27 0.74
CA HIS A 88 -2.29 -14.24 -0.25
C HIS A 88 -3.79 -14.45 -0.12
N VAL A 89 -4.52 -14.25 -1.22
CA VAL A 89 -5.96 -14.45 -1.29
C VAL A 89 -6.30 -15.43 -2.40
N ALA A 90 -7.46 -16.09 -2.28
CA ALA A 90 -7.91 -17.08 -3.27
C ALA A 90 -8.98 -16.45 -4.16
N ALA A 91 -8.58 -15.60 -5.09
CA ALA A 91 -9.50 -14.92 -5.99
C ALA A 91 -10.32 -15.86 -6.87
N PRO A 92 -9.76 -16.94 -7.45
CA PRO A 92 -10.58 -17.86 -8.24
C PRO A 92 -11.70 -18.53 -7.42
N ALA A 93 -11.40 -18.99 -6.21
CA ALA A 93 -12.40 -19.60 -5.35
C ALA A 93 -13.47 -18.61 -4.90
N TYR A 94 -13.05 -17.40 -4.56
CA TYR A 94 -13.97 -16.34 -4.17
C TYR A 94 -14.92 -15.98 -5.32
N ALA A 95 -14.38 -15.84 -6.53
CA ALA A 95 -15.17 -15.55 -7.73
C ALA A 95 -16.23 -16.65 -7.97
N ALA A 96 -15.84 -17.92 -7.86
CA ALA A 96 -16.76 -19.03 -8.05
C ALA A 96 -17.87 -19.05 -7.00
N GLN A 97 -17.51 -18.79 -5.73
CA GLN A 97 -18.48 -18.79 -4.64
C GLN A 97 -19.50 -17.67 -4.74
N HIS A 98 -19.11 -16.52 -5.25
CA HIS A 98 -19.95 -15.32 -5.26
C HIS A 98 -20.50 -14.95 -6.63
N GLY A 99 -20.27 -15.78 -7.65
CA GLY A 99 -20.77 -15.52 -8.99
C GLY A 99 -20.17 -14.27 -9.63
N LEU A 100 -18.91 -14.00 -9.35
CA LEU A 100 -18.20 -12.81 -9.83
C LEU A 100 -17.19 -13.19 -10.91
N SER A 101 -16.79 -12.18 -11.70
CA SER A 101 -15.63 -12.34 -12.56
C SER A 101 -14.37 -12.44 -11.71
N LEU A 102 -13.31 -13.00 -12.26
CA LEU A 102 -12.03 -13.07 -11.57
C LEU A 102 -11.50 -11.68 -11.23
N GLU A 103 -11.68 -10.75 -12.16
CA GLU A 103 -11.24 -9.36 -11.97
C GLU A 103 -11.97 -8.67 -10.82
N GLU A 104 -13.29 -8.85 -10.74
CA GLU A 104 -14.09 -8.30 -9.65
C GLU A 104 -13.69 -8.88 -8.30
N ALA A 105 -13.50 -10.20 -8.24
CA ALA A 105 -13.08 -10.89 -7.03
C ALA A 105 -11.71 -10.39 -6.56
N ALA A 106 -10.76 -10.27 -7.49
CA ALA A 106 -9.42 -9.76 -7.18
C ALA A 106 -9.46 -8.34 -6.62
N ARG A 107 -10.29 -7.48 -7.20
CA ARG A 107 -10.43 -6.10 -6.74
C ARG A 107 -11.00 -6.02 -5.32
N ILE A 108 -12.05 -6.80 -5.04
CA ILE A 108 -12.67 -6.83 -3.71
C ILE A 108 -11.69 -7.33 -2.66
N LEU A 109 -11.00 -8.44 -2.95
CA LEU A 109 -10.07 -9.03 -2.01
C LEU A 109 -8.84 -8.12 -1.77
N ARG A 110 -8.40 -7.43 -2.82
CA ARG A 110 -7.32 -6.46 -2.67
C ARG A 110 -7.73 -5.31 -1.76
N TYR A 111 -8.91 -4.77 -1.95
CA TYR A 111 -9.42 -3.70 -1.12
C TYR A 111 -9.53 -4.13 0.34
N GLU A 112 -10.06 -5.33 0.58
CA GLU A 112 -10.18 -5.86 1.95
C GLU A 112 -8.80 -6.03 2.61
N ALA A 113 -7.82 -6.54 1.85
CA ALA A 113 -6.46 -6.72 2.37
C ALA A 113 -5.80 -5.39 2.74
N LEU A 114 -5.95 -4.38 1.88
CA LEU A 114 -5.41 -3.05 2.15
C LEU A 114 -6.10 -2.40 3.33
N GLU A 115 -7.41 -2.55 3.45
CA GLU A 115 -8.17 -2.01 4.57
C GLU A 115 -7.78 -2.67 5.89
N ALA A 116 -7.59 -3.99 5.89
CA ALA A 116 -7.13 -4.70 7.08
C ALA A 116 -5.73 -4.21 7.51
N ALA A 117 -4.83 -4.01 6.55
CA ALA A 117 -3.49 -3.50 6.83
C ALA A 117 -3.55 -2.07 7.39
N ARG A 118 -4.44 -1.25 6.86
CA ARG A 118 -4.65 0.12 7.34
C ARG A 118 -5.12 0.12 8.80
N GLN A 119 -6.07 -0.76 9.12
CA GLN A 119 -6.58 -0.87 10.48
C GLN A 119 -5.50 -1.32 11.46
N GLN A 120 -4.69 -2.29 11.08
CA GLN A 120 -3.57 -2.75 11.91
C GLN A 120 -2.56 -1.64 12.17
N LEU A 121 -2.24 -0.87 11.14
CA LEU A 121 -1.32 0.26 11.27
C LEU A 121 -1.91 1.34 12.17
N GLY A 122 -3.21 1.60 12.07
CA GLY A 122 -3.92 2.53 12.93
C GLY A 122 -3.87 2.12 14.40
N GLN A 123 -4.06 0.84 14.69
CA GLN A 123 -3.96 0.31 16.06
C GLN A 123 -2.54 0.49 16.62
N THR A 124 -1.53 0.22 15.80
CA THR A 124 -0.14 0.40 16.22
C THR A 124 0.15 1.86 16.54
N LEU A 125 -0.33 2.79 15.72
CA LEU A 125 -0.14 4.21 15.93
C LEU A 125 -0.92 4.71 17.14
N ALA A 126 -2.14 4.22 17.35
CA ALA A 126 -2.98 4.60 18.47
C ALA A 126 -2.40 4.13 19.82
N ALA A 127 -1.58 3.09 19.82
CA ALA A 127 -0.92 2.58 21.03
C ALA A 127 0.28 3.44 21.45
N ARG A 128 0.69 4.42 20.64
CA ARG A 128 1.80 5.31 20.98
C ARG A 128 1.34 6.43 21.90
N PRO A 129 2.27 7.01 22.69
CA PRO A 129 1.93 8.10 23.60
C PRO A 129 1.35 9.35 22.91
N SER A 130 1.82 9.65 21.70
CA SER A 130 1.29 10.76 20.92
C SER A 130 0.10 10.27 20.10
N ASN A 131 -0.98 11.06 20.08
CA ASN A 131 -2.13 10.72 19.26
C ASN A 131 -1.76 10.73 17.79
N ALA A 132 -2.04 9.61 17.15
CA ALA A 132 -1.83 9.49 15.72
C ALA A 132 -3.12 9.86 14.98
N SER A 133 -2.94 10.40 13.77
CA SER A 133 -4.05 10.65 12.86
C SER A 133 -4.66 9.34 12.38
N VAL A 134 -5.83 9.42 11.78
CA VAL A 134 -6.46 8.27 11.15
C VAL A 134 -5.60 7.80 9.97
N PRO A 135 -5.28 6.51 9.90
CA PRO A 135 -4.50 5.99 8.78
C PRO A 135 -5.19 6.17 7.45
N SER A 136 -4.40 6.42 6.42
CA SER A 136 -4.88 6.54 5.05
C SER A 136 -4.38 5.38 4.23
N SER A 137 -5.17 4.98 3.24
CA SER A 137 -4.82 3.90 2.34
C SER A 137 -4.70 4.44 0.92
N MET A 138 -3.57 4.14 0.26
CA MET A 138 -3.33 4.51 -1.13
C MET A 138 -2.95 3.26 -1.90
N GLY A 139 -3.66 2.99 -2.99
CA GLY A 139 -3.46 1.77 -3.75
C GLY A 139 -3.27 2.02 -5.23
N ALA A 140 -2.62 1.08 -5.87
CA ALA A 140 -2.47 1.07 -7.32
C ALA A 140 -3.54 0.21 -7.96
#